data_53cbea4697b8b2217cd821fe967fa310
#
_entry.id   53cbea4697b8b2217cd821fe967fa310
#
_cell.length_a   1.000
_cell.length_b   1.000
_cell.length_c   1.000
_cell.angle_alpha   90.00
_cell.angle_beta   90.00
_cell.angle_gamma   90.00
#
_symmetry.space_group_name_H-M   'P 1'
#
loop_
_entity.id
_entity.type
_entity.pdbx_description
1 polymer ?
#
loop_
_entity_poly.entity_id
_entity_poly.type
_entity_poly.pdbx_seq_one_letter_code
_entity_poly.pdbx_strand_id
1 'polypeptide(L)'
;DTTRQLAYVYSEIGEITRSAAEREKLAAAAEDPDVARDELLTAGDLYNQTGALAEAARVYEEYVGKYPEPVDINMDTRLRIADIHKELANDTKYYEQLEAMVAVANEAGDDDNDRIRLLAANAALALAERRYDEFAQLQLTQPFERSLPLKQDGMDRAIAALEGIVNYEVAEVTAAATYYIAETYMNFSQSLLESERPVRMTQTELNSYELLIEEEAYPFEDQAIAVHEANYEFMLTGVYNEWIQKSLDELAALLPARYAKQENSEGLLRSVDTYTYQAAGATEAPALTLVETAPISDEYREAFDKALAQLDQGEQQPSIDNLAFLTSESPMVAASHINLGIAQHQAGNLEAAEEHLQNALALGVAARHPVVLTELGIVFRKLGRFAQAKDSYEAALSAVPEYHFARRNLGILCDLYLADTDCAMREYETYSAAMPDDEEVAIWIADVSNRMAR
;
A
#
# COMPACT_ATOMS: atom_id res chain seq x y z
N ASP A 1 -9.31 -11.20 -49.15
CA ASP A 1 -8.92 -9.79 -49.45
C ASP A 1 -10.00 -8.77 -49.08
N THR A 2 -11.27 -8.97 -49.51
CA THR A 2 -12.36 -8.00 -49.26
C THR A 2 -12.63 -7.81 -47.77
N THR A 3 -12.69 -8.88 -46.97
CA THR A 3 -12.93 -8.82 -45.51
C THR A 3 -11.81 -8.09 -44.78
N ARG A 4 -10.53 -8.33 -45.18
CA ARG A 4 -9.39 -7.62 -44.61
C ARG A 4 -9.40 -6.13 -44.91
N GLN A 5 -9.79 -5.78 -46.15
CA GLN A 5 -9.96 -4.37 -46.55
C GLN A 5 -11.12 -3.71 -45.80
N LEU A 6 -12.22 -4.42 -45.57
CA LEU A 6 -13.35 -3.89 -44.79
C LEU A 6 -12.95 -3.70 -43.30
N ALA A 7 -12.25 -4.63 -42.69
CA ALA A 7 -11.77 -4.51 -41.32
C ALA A 7 -10.88 -3.25 -41.17
N TYR A 8 -9.96 -3.04 -42.11
CA TYR A 8 -9.12 -1.85 -42.15
C TYR A 8 -9.91 -0.56 -42.31
N VAL A 9 -10.80 -0.50 -43.28
CA VAL A 9 -11.63 0.71 -43.55
C VAL A 9 -12.50 1.02 -42.33
N TYR A 10 -13.13 0.04 -41.71
CA TYR A 10 -13.92 0.28 -40.50
C TYR A 10 -13.08 0.80 -39.35
N SER A 11 -11.84 0.34 -39.20
CA SER A 11 -10.90 0.89 -38.21
C SER A 11 -10.57 2.36 -38.48
N GLU A 12 -10.27 2.72 -39.73
CA GLU A 12 -9.91 4.10 -40.15
C GLU A 12 -11.06 5.11 -39.95
N ILE A 13 -12.30 4.66 -40.14
CA ILE A 13 -13.48 5.56 -39.98
C ILE A 13 -14.06 5.50 -38.54
N GLY A 14 -13.42 4.81 -37.60
CA GLY A 14 -13.83 4.75 -36.20
C GLY A 14 -14.99 3.77 -35.92
N GLU A 15 -15.40 2.92 -36.86
CA GLU A 15 -16.41 1.88 -36.70
C GLU A 15 -15.77 0.61 -36.12
N ILE A 16 -15.15 0.74 -34.93
CA ILE A 16 -14.26 -0.26 -34.32
C ILE A 16 -14.97 -1.61 -34.11
N THR A 17 -16.22 -1.60 -33.61
CA THR A 17 -17.00 -2.82 -33.41
C THR A 17 -17.26 -3.58 -34.72
N ARG A 18 -17.43 -2.87 -35.84
CA ARG A 18 -17.55 -3.50 -37.16
C ARG A 18 -16.22 -4.05 -37.65
N SER A 19 -15.12 -3.34 -37.39
CA SER A 19 -13.78 -3.85 -37.66
C SER A 19 -13.53 -5.16 -36.94
N ALA A 20 -13.90 -5.25 -35.65
CA ALA A 20 -13.81 -6.47 -34.86
C ALA A 20 -14.61 -7.64 -35.49
N ALA A 21 -15.85 -7.40 -35.91
CA ALA A 21 -16.67 -8.43 -36.55
C ALA A 21 -16.09 -8.95 -37.88
N GLU A 22 -15.45 -8.09 -38.68
CA GLU A 22 -14.77 -8.52 -39.90
C GLU A 22 -13.50 -9.33 -39.58
N ARG A 23 -12.78 -9.00 -38.48
CA ARG A 23 -11.62 -9.79 -38.02
C ARG A 23 -12.02 -11.16 -37.51
N GLU A 24 -13.14 -11.32 -36.81
CA GLU A 24 -13.66 -12.67 -36.48
C GLU A 24 -13.90 -13.52 -37.76
N LYS A 25 -14.46 -12.92 -38.82
CA LYS A 25 -14.62 -13.62 -40.10
C LYS A 25 -13.28 -13.97 -40.75
N LEU A 26 -12.27 -13.12 -40.62
CA LEU A 26 -10.92 -13.40 -41.10
C LEU A 26 -10.31 -14.57 -40.32
N ALA A 27 -10.44 -14.57 -39.00
CA ALA A 27 -9.98 -15.66 -38.15
C ALA A 27 -10.62 -17.00 -38.53
N ALA A 28 -11.96 -16.99 -38.77
CA ALA A 28 -12.72 -18.21 -39.14
C ALA A 28 -12.35 -18.70 -40.54
N ALA A 29 -11.92 -17.85 -41.48
CA ALA A 29 -11.59 -18.17 -42.84
C ALA A 29 -10.09 -18.43 -43.10
N ALA A 30 -9.22 -18.13 -42.13
CA ALA A 30 -7.77 -18.26 -42.27
C ALA A 30 -7.37 -19.75 -42.34
N GLU A 31 -6.55 -20.08 -43.36
CA GLU A 31 -5.95 -21.42 -43.51
C GLU A 31 -4.70 -21.57 -42.59
N ASP A 32 -4.04 -20.45 -42.29
CA ASP A 32 -2.89 -20.39 -41.41
C ASP A 32 -3.36 -20.24 -39.95
N PRO A 33 -3.05 -21.19 -39.06
CA PRO A 33 -3.46 -21.14 -37.65
C PRO A 33 -2.93 -19.91 -36.90
N ASP A 34 -1.73 -19.41 -37.23
CA ASP A 34 -1.15 -18.22 -36.59
C ASP A 34 -1.93 -16.96 -36.99
N VAL A 35 -2.31 -16.84 -38.26
CA VAL A 35 -3.16 -15.75 -38.72
C VAL A 35 -4.55 -15.82 -38.06
N ALA A 36 -5.14 -17.04 -37.96
CA ALA A 36 -6.43 -17.22 -37.31
C ALA A 36 -6.38 -16.81 -35.84
N ARG A 37 -5.33 -17.18 -35.14
CA ARG A 37 -5.10 -16.83 -33.74
C ARG A 37 -5.00 -15.31 -33.54
N ASP A 38 -4.14 -14.64 -34.32
CA ASP A 38 -3.87 -13.23 -34.19
C ASP A 38 -5.09 -12.36 -34.54
N GLU A 39 -5.85 -12.73 -35.58
CA GLU A 39 -7.07 -12.01 -35.95
C GLU A 39 -8.18 -12.19 -34.89
N LEU A 40 -8.28 -13.38 -34.26
CA LEU A 40 -9.27 -13.65 -33.20
C LEU A 40 -8.95 -12.83 -31.95
N LEU A 41 -7.67 -12.81 -31.51
CA LEU A 41 -7.24 -12.03 -30.36
C LEU A 41 -7.46 -10.52 -30.61
N THR A 42 -7.08 -10.05 -31.81
CA THR A 42 -7.31 -8.65 -32.22
C THR A 42 -8.80 -8.28 -32.21
N ALA A 43 -9.68 -9.18 -32.65
CA ALA A 43 -11.12 -8.95 -32.60
C ALA A 43 -11.61 -8.77 -31.16
N GLY A 44 -11.16 -9.62 -30.25
CA GLY A 44 -11.44 -9.49 -28.80
C GLY A 44 -10.97 -8.14 -28.23
N ASP A 45 -9.74 -7.72 -28.55
CA ASP A 45 -9.17 -6.46 -28.11
C ASP A 45 -9.98 -5.24 -28.60
N LEU A 46 -10.44 -5.27 -29.84
CA LEU A 46 -11.26 -4.20 -30.40
C LEU A 46 -12.67 -4.14 -29.78
N TYR A 47 -13.30 -5.29 -29.49
CA TYR A 47 -14.56 -5.32 -28.73
C TYR A 47 -14.37 -4.76 -27.33
N ASN A 48 -13.30 -5.15 -26.62
CA ASN A 48 -13.00 -4.67 -25.29
C ASN A 48 -12.77 -3.16 -25.27
N GLN A 49 -11.99 -2.65 -26.24
CA GLN A 49 -11.72 -1.21 -26.39
C GLN A 49 -13.00 -0.37 -26.56
N THR A 50 -14.04 -0.94 -27.19
CA THR A 50 -15.32 -0.23 -27.42
C THR A 50 -16.34 -0.43 -26.29
N GLY A 51 -16.01 -1.18 -25.24
CA GLY A 51 -16.94 -1.52 -24.18
C GLY A 51 -18.00 -2.57 -24.58
N ALA A 52 -17.80 -3.26 -25.72
CA ALA A 52 -18.64 -4.40 -26.14
C ALA A 52 -18.21 -5.65 -25.36
N LEU A 53 -18.37 -5.60 -24.03
CA LEU A 53 -17.80 -6.57 -23.10
C LEU A 53 -18.31 -8.01 -23.30
N ALA A 54 -19.56 -8.17 -23.67
CA ALA A 54 -20.14 -9.51 -23.90
C ALA A 54 -19.53 -10.19 -25.14
N GLU A 55 -19.32 -9.41 -26.22
CA GLU A 55 -18.66 -9.86 -27.43
C GLU A 55 -17.17 -10.13 -27.18
N ALA A 56 -16.50 -9.25 -26.45
CA ALA A 56 -15.10 -9.42 -26.08
C ALA A 56 -14.89 -10.71 -25.28
N ALA A 57 -15.68 -10.95 -24.22
CA ALA A 57 -15.61 -12.17 -23.42
C ALA A 57 -15.83 -13.42 -24.28
N ARG A 58 -16.84 -13.42 -25.14
CA ARG A 58 -17.13 -14.54 -26.03
C ARG A 58 -15.96 -14.88 -26.96
N VAL A 59 -15.35 -13.84 -27.57
CA VAL A 59 -14.22 -14.00 -28.49
C VAL A 59 -12.97 -14.48 -27.76
N TYR A 60 -12.68 -13.92 -26.59
CA TYR A 60 -11.57 -14.37 -25.74
C TYR A 60 -11.78 -15.79 -25.21
N GLU A 61 -13.02 -16.19 -24.80
CA GLU A 61 -13.36 -17.56 -24.41
C GLU A 61 -13.10 -18.54 -25.56
N GLU A 62 -13.45 -18.15 -26.80
CA GLU A 62 -13.15 -18.92 -28.00
C GLU A 62 -11.64 -19.05 -28.23
N TYR A 63 -10.90 -17.94 -28.03
CA TYR A 63 -9.45 -17.91 -28.18
C TYR A 63 -8.78 -18.89 -27.22
N VAL A 64 -9.02 -18.77 -25.90
CA VAL A 64 -8.33 -19.61 -24.90
C VAL A 64 -8.70 -21.08 -25.02
N GLY A 65 -9.88 -21.39 -25.57
CA GLY A 65 -10.31 -22.76 -25.83
C GLY A 65 -9.66 -23.39 -27.06
N LYS A 66 -9.31 -22.58 -28.07
CA LYS A 66 -8.68 -23.06 -29.33
C LYS A 66 -7.17 -23.05 -29.28
N TYR A 67 -6.57 -22.08 -28.57
CA TYR A 67 -5.15 -21.81 -28.56
C TYR A 67 -4.57 -21.88 -27.15
N PRO A 68 -4.22 -23.10 -26.66
CA PRO A 68 -3.59 -23.24 -25.35
C PRO A 68 -2.18 -22.65 -25.31
N GLU A 69 -1.50 -22.55 -26.47
CA GLU A 69 -0.17 -22.02 -26.64
C GLU A 69 -0.18 -20.74 -27.50
N PRO A 70 0.69 -19.74 -27.22
CA PRO A 70 1.64 -19.68 -26.09
C PRO A 70 0.93 -19.50 -24.73
N VAL A 71 1.47 -20.14 -23.68
CA VAL A 71 0.83 -20.20 -22.36
C VAL A 71 0.66 -18.80 -21.74
N ASP A 72 1.67 -17.94 -21.86
CA ASP A 72 1.63 -16.57 -21.32
C ASP A 72 0.50 -15.75 -21.98
N ILE A 73 0.31 -15.84 -23.29
CA ILE A 73 -0.79 -15.14 -23.99
C ILE A 73 -2.16 -15.74 -23.61
N ASN A 74 -2.24 -17.06 -23.46
CA ASN A 74 -3.47 -17.72 -23.00
C ASN A 74 -3.85 -17.22 -21.61
N MET A 75 -2.90 -17.14 -20.66
CA MET A 75 -3.12 -16.65 -19.31
C MET A 75 -3.49 -15.16 -19.27
N ASP A 76 -2.79 -14.30 -20.03
CA ASP A 76 -3.15 -12.89 -20.16
C ASP A 76 -4.57 -12.71 -20.73
N THR A 77 -4.97 -13.58 -21.68
CA THR A 77 -6.34 -13.54 -22.23
C THR A 77 -7.38 -14.00 -21.20
N ARG A 78 -7.07 -15.02 -20.37
CA ARG A 78 -7.94 -15.44 -19.26
C ARG A 78 -8.10 -14.32 -18.21
N LEU A 79 -7.03 -13.60 -17.90
CA LEU A 79 -7.11 -12.43 -17.02
C LEU A 79 -8.09 -11.37 -17.59
N ARG A 80 -8.00 -11.06 -18.89
CA ARG A 80 -8.95 -10.14 -19.54
C ARG A 80 -10.39 -10.64 -19.46
N ILE A 81 -10.64 -11.95 -19.62
CA ILE A 81 -11.97 -12.54 -19.44
C ILE A 81 -12.43 -12.38 -18.00
N ALA A 82 -11.55 -12.63 -17.03
CA ALA A 82 -11.85 -12.46 -15.61
C ALA A 82 -12.24 -11.00 -15.30
N ASP A 83 -11.44 -10.03 -15.75
CA ASP A 83 -11.68 -8.59 -15.56
C ASP A 83 -13.04 -8.16 -16.14
N ILE A 84 -13.37 -8.63 -17.36
CA ILE A 84 -14.68 -8.38 -17.98
C ILE A 84 -15.81 -8.96 -17.12
N HIS A 85 -15.68 -10.19 -16.61
CA HIS A 85 -16.71 -10.79 -15.78
C HIS A 85 -16.84 -10.10 -14.42
N LYS A 86 -15.75 -9.59 -13.86
CA LYS A 86 -15.75 -8.75 -12.65
C LYS A 86 -16.52 -7.44 -12.91
N GLU A 87 -16.26 -6.77 -14.03
CA GLU A 87 -16.99 -5.54 -14.43
C GLU A 87 -18.49 -5.79 -14.64
N LEU A 88 -18.82 -6.96 -15.19
CA LEU A 88 -20.21 -7.40 -15.37
C LEU A 88 -20.87 -7.96 -14.11
N ALA A 89 -20.20 -7.92 -12.95
CA ALA A 89 -20.63 -8.51 -11.68
C ALA A 89 -21.04 -10.01 -11.81
N ASN A 90 -20.32 -10.76 -12.64
CA ASN A 90 -20.49 -12.20 -12.83
C ASN A 90 -19.39 -12.96 -12.07
N ASP A 91 -19.53 -13.01 -10.76
CA ASP A 91 -18.54 -13.62 -9.86
C ASP A 91 -18.26 -15.09 -10.21
N THR A 92 -19.27 -15.85 -10.61
CA THR A 92 -19.07 -17.27 -10.97
C THR A 92 -18.05 -17.42 -12.08
N LYS A 93 -18.23 -16.71 -13.19
CA LYS A 93 -17.28 -16.77 -14.32
C LYS A 93 -15.94 -16.12 -14.02
N TYR A 94 -15.92 -15.08 -13.19
CA TYR A 94 -14.68 -14.48 -12.72
C TYR A 94 -13.79 -15.53 -12.04
N TYR A 95 -14.33 -16.22 -11.04
CA TYR A 95 -13.57 -17.23 -10.29
C TYR A 95 -13.25 -18.47 -11.13
N GLU A 96 -14.13 -18.90 -12.05
CA GLU A 96 -13.82 -19.97 -13.01
C GLU A 96 -12.58 -19.67 -13.86
N GLN A 97 -12.38 -18.42 -14.28
CA GLN A 97 -11.18 -18.04 -15.03
C GLN A 97 -9.92 -18.03 -14.14
N LEU A 98 -10.01 -17.57 -12.90
CA LEU A 98 -8.89 -17.62 -11.97
C LEU A 98 -8.45 -19.06 -11.66
N GLU A 99 -9.42 -19.96 -11.43
CA GLU A 99 -9.15 -21.40 -11.25
C GLU A 99 -8.47 -22.01 -12.49
N ALA A 100 -8.93 -21.63 -13.69
CA ALA A 100 -8.33 -22.08 -14.93
C ALA A 100 -6.90 -21.56 -15.11
N MET A 101 -6.60 -20.29 -14.68
CA MET A 101 -5.24 -19.74 -14.72
C MET A 101 -4.29 -20.53 -13.81
N VAL A 102 -4.71 -20.85 -12.60
CA VAL A 102 -3.93 -21.67 -11.67
C VAL A 102 -3.70 -23.08 -12.24
N ALA A 103 -4.72 -23.69 -12.86
CA ALA A 103 -4.58 -25.01 -13.49
C ALA A 103 -3.60 -25.00 -14.67
N VAL A 104 -3.69 -24.00 -15.56
CA VAL A 104 -2.80 -23.82 -16.70
C VAL A 104 -1.34 -23.65 -16.26
N ALA A 105 -1.08 -22.85 -15.23
CA ALA A 105 0.24 -22.66 -14.70
C ALA A 105 0.84 -23.96 -14.09
N ASN A 106 0.01 -24.73 -13.38
CA ASN A 106 0.44 -26.03 -12.84
C ASN A 106 0.77 -27.08 -13.93
N GLU A 107 0.15 -26.97 -15.10
CA GLU A 107 0.41 -27.86 -16.25
C GLU A 107 1.62 -27.39 -17.07
N ALA A 108 1.97 -26.11 -17.04
CA ALA A 108 3.08 -25.55 -17.83
C ALA A 108 4.46 -26.11 -17.44
N GLY A 109 4.66 -26.51 -16.18
CA GLY A 109 5.88 -27.19 -15.72
C GLY A 109 7.14 -26.39 -16.02
N ASP A 110 8.08 -26.97 -16.79
CA ASP A 110 9.37 -26.35 -17.14
C ASP A 110 9.26 -25.12 -18.07
N ASP A 111 8.10 -24.90 -18.70
CA ASP A 111 7.81 -23.70 -19.51
C ASP A 111 7.35 -22.52 -18.62
N ASP A 112 7.33 -22.69 -17.28
CA ASP A 112 7.03 -21.63 -16.32
C ASP A 112 8.05 -20.50 -16.44
N ASN A 113 7.55 -19.29 -16.67
CA ASN A 113 8.32 -18.06 -16.68
C ASN A 113 7.76 -17.07 -15.64
N ASP A 114 8.51 -16.01 -15.36
CA ASP A 114 8.14 -15.01 -14.35
C ASP A 114 6.74 -14.42 -14.60
N ARG A 115 6.31 -14.30 -15.86
CA ARG A 115 4.98 -13.78 -16.21
C ARG A 115 3.88 -14.78 -15.86
N ILE A 116 4.04 -16.05 -16.22
CA ILE A 116 3.09 -17.12 -15.90
C ILE A 116 2.96 -17.24 -14.39
N ARG A 117 4.07 -17.27 -13.68
CA ARG A 117 4.14 -17.37 -12.23
C ARG A 117 3.45 -16.21 -11.53
N LEU A 118 3.69 -14.96 -11.99
CA LEU A 118 3.03 -13.77 -11.46
C LEU A 118 1.50 -13.82 -11.66
N LEU A 119 1.04 -14.18 -12.86
CA LEU A 119 -0.39 -14.29 -13.16
C LEU A 119 -1.07 -15.36 -12.32
N ALA A 120 -0.42 -16.52 -12.18
CA ALA A 120 -0.93 -17.61 -11.35
C ALA A 120 -0.98 -17.26 -9.87
N ALA A 121 0.07 -16.60 -9.36
CA ALA A 121 0.13 -16.15 -7.97
C ALA A 121 -1.00 -15.16 -7.63
N ASN A 122 -1.23 -14.17 -8.50
CA ASN A 122 -2.33 -13.22 -8.32
C ASN A 122 -3.70 -13.89 -8.41
N ALA A 123 -3.90 -14.83 -9.34
CA ALA A 123 -5.13 -15.61 -9.43
C ALA A 123 -5.35 -16.46 -8.16
N ALA A 124 -4.31 -17.12 -7.67
CA ALA A 124 -4.38 -17.91 -6.45
C ALA A 124 -4.67 -17.03 -5.21
N LEU A 125 -4.10 -15.83 -5.14
CA LEU A 125 -4.38 -14.86 -4.06
C LEU A 125 -5.86 -14.47 -4.07
N ALA A 126 -6.42 -14.06 -5.20
CA ALA A 126 -7.83 -13.68 -5.30
C ALA A 126 -8.79 -14.83 -4.94
N LEU A 127 -8.42 -16.09 -5.25
CA LEU A 127 -9.16 -17.28 -4.82
C LEU A 127 -9.04 -17.52 -3.30
N ALA A 128 -7.88 -17.24 -2.71
CA ALA A 128 -7.67 -17.39 -1.28
C ALA A 128 -8.36 -16.26 -0.48
N GLU A 129 -8.34 -15.03 -0.98
CA GLU A 129 -9.10 -13.90 -0.43
C GLU A 129 -10.60 -14.23 -0.33
N ARG A 130 -11.18 -14.82 -1.39
CA ARG A 130 -12.57 -15.27 -1.34
C ARG A 130 -12.81 -16.28 -0.21
N ARG A 131 -11.89 -17.23 -0.01
CA ARG A 131 -12.01 -18.22 1.07
C ARG A 131 -11.89 -17.57 2.45
N TYR A 132 -11.02 -16.57 2.57
CA TYR A 132 -10.94 -15.75 3.77
C TYR A 132 -12.26 -15.02 4.03
N ASP A 133 -12.85 -14.39 3.03
CA ASP A 133 -14.15 -13.70 3.16
C ASP A 133 -15.28 -14.65 3.55
N GLU A 134 -15.34 -15.84 2.94
CA GLU A 134 -16.30 -16.89 3.30
C GLU A 134 -16.12 -17.34 4.76
N PHE A 135 -14.89 -17.51 5.22
CA PHE A 135 -14.55 -17.80 6.61
C PHE A 135 -14.92 -16.66 7.56
N ALA A 136 -14.56 -15.43 7.22
CA ALA A 136 -14.79 -14.25 8.07
C ALA A 136 -16.28 -14.01 8.37
N GLN A 137 -17.17 -14.39 7.42
CA GLN A 137 -18.61 -14.28 7.59
C GLN A 137 -19.22 -15.33 8.53
N LEU A 138 -18.49 -16.41 8.85
CA LEU A 138 -18.98 -17.45 9.74
C LEU A 138 -19.00 -16.94 11.20
N GLN A 139 -20.18 -16.84 11.78
CA GLN A 139 -20.35 -16.40 13.17
C GLN A 139 -20.41 -17.58 14.14
N LEU A 140 -19.88 -17.37 15.35
CA LEU A 140 -19.98 -18.32 16.45
C LEU A 140 -21.26 -18.07 17.23
N THR A 141 -22.27 -18.91 16.93
CA THR A 141 -23.61 -18.87 17.55
C THR A 141 -23.85 -20.13 18.41
N GLN A 142 -24.80 -20.06 19.30
CA GLN A 142 -25.21 -21.23 20.09
C GLN A 142 -26.11 -22.17 19.26
N PRO A 143 -26.00 -23.50 19.37
CA PRO A 143 -25.02 -24.23 20.21
C PRO A 143 -23.64 -24.34 19.53
N PHE A 144 -22.56 -24.13 20.30
CA PHE A 144 -21.18 -24.12 19.78
C PHE A 144 -20.73 -25.43 19.14
N GLU A 145 -21.28 -26.58 19.56
CA GLU A 145 -20.98 -27.87 18.94
C GLU A 145 -21.23 -27.91 17.44
N ARG A 146 -22.00 -26.94 16.91
CA ARG A 146 -22.30 -26.82 15.48
C ARG A 146 -21.51 -25.70 14.78
N SER A 147 -21.43 -24.52 15.41
CA SER A 147 -20.81 -23.35 14.78
C SER A 147 -19.28 -23.38 14.86
N LEU A 148 -18.70 -23.84 15.98
CA LEU A 148 -17.26 -23.87 16.16
C LEU A 148 -16.52 -24.77 15.16
N PRO A 149 -16.94 -26.04 14.92
CA PRO A 149 -16.28 -26.87 13.91
C PRO A 149 -16.35 -26.28 12.49
N LEU A 150 -17.44 -25.59 12.15
CA LEU A 150 -17.57 -24.93 10.83
C LEU A 150 -16.61 -23.75 10.70
N LYS A 151 -16.46 -22.95 11.77
CA LYS A 151 -15.52 -21.81 11.80
C LYS A 151 -14.08 -22.32 11.72
N GLN A 152 -13.73 -23.41 12.45
CA GLN A 152 -12.41 -24.03 12.41
C GLN A 152 -12.09 -24.59 11.01
N ASP A 153 -12.99 -25.35 10.42
CA ASP A 153 -12.81 -25.90 9.06
C ASP A 153 -12.68 -24.77 8.01
N GLY A 154 -13.41 -23.66 8.18
CA GLY A 154 -13.26 -22.46 7.37
C GLY A 154 -11.87 -21.83 7.51
N MET A 155 -11.37 -21.69 8.74
CA MET A 155 -10.02 -21.19 9.05
C MET A 155 -8.95 -22.06 8.39
N ASP A 156 -9.01 -23.37 8.60
CA ASP A 156 -8.03 -24.32 8.06
C ASP A 156 -7.97 -24.28 6.54
N ARG A 157 -9.13 -24.17 5.89
CA ARG A 157 -9.21 -24.05 4.41
C ARG A 157 -8.65 -22.73 3.89
N ALA A 158 -8.90 -21.62 4.59
CA ALA A 158 -8.36 -20.32 4.23
C ALA A 158 -6.83 -20.31 4.36
N ILE A 159 -6.30 -20.78 5.51
CA ILE A 159 -4.86 -20.86 5.77
C ILE A 159 -4.17 -21.77 4.74
N ALA A 160 -4.69 -22.97 4.49
CA ALA A 160 -4.10 -23.89 3.51
C ALA A 160 -4.03 -23.31 2.09
N ALA A 161 -5.03 -22.52 1.69
CA ALA A 161 -5.01 -21.84 0.41
C ALA A 161 -3.95 -20.72 0.35
N LEU A 162 -3.80 -19.95 1.43
CA LEU A 162 -2.83 -18.87 1.55
C LEU A 162 -1.40 -19.39 1.63
N GLU A 163 -1.15 -20.45 2.41
CA GLU A 163 0.16 -21.10 2.49
C GLU A 163 0.64 -21.64 1.13
N GLY A 164 -0.28 -22.14 0.31
CA GLY A 164 0.03 -22.61 -1.05
C GLY A 164 0.62 -21.52 -1.96
N ILE A 165 0.33 -20.25 -1.68
CA ILE A 165 0.77 -19.11 -2.48
C ILE A 165 2.28 -18.86 -2.36
N VAL A 166 2.88 -19.15 -1.22
CA VAL A 166 4.32 -18.96 -0.98
C VAL A 166 5.18 -19.71 -2.01
N ASN A 167 4.67 -20.84 -2.55
CA ASN A 167 5.38 -21.64 -3.55
C ASN A 167 5.56 -20.96 -4.91
N TYR A 168 4.82 -19.86 -5.18
CA TYR A 168 5.03 -19.08 -6.41
C TYR A 168 6.26 -18.17 -6.34
N GLU A 169 6.84 -17.94 -5.17
CA GLU A 169 8.04 -17.10 -4.96
C GLU A 169 7.87 -15.66 -5.50
N VAL A 170 6.64 -15.12 -5.47
CA VAL A 170 6.34 -13.73 -5.84
C VAL A 170 6.22 -12.91 -4.56
N ALA A 171 7.23 -12.10 -4.27
CA ALA A 171 7.40 -11.42 -2.97
C ALA A 171 6.18 -10.59 -2.54
N GLU A 172 5.57 -9.82 -3.46
CA GLU A 172 4.39 -9.00 -3.16
C GLU A 172 3.18 -9.87 -2.80
N VAL A 173 2.94 -10.93 -3.56
CA VAL A 173 1.83 -11.86 -3.35
C VAL A 173 2.04 -12.71 -2.09
N THR A 174 3.30 -13.06 -1.80
CA THR A 174 3.68 -13.73 -0.53
C THR A 174 3.38 -12.83 0.67
N ALA A 175 3.72 -11.54 0.60
CA ALA A 175 3.42 -10.60 1.68
C ALA A 175 1.90 -10.45 1.89
N ALA A 176 1.11 -10.40 0.80
CA ALA A 176 -0.34 -10.38 0.87
C ALA A 176 -0.91 -11.64 1.53
N ALA A 177 -0.44 -12.82 1.11
CA ALA A 177 -0.88 -14.09 1.68
C ALA A 177 -0.53 -14.18 3.17
N THR A 178 0.66 -13.76 3.58
CA THR A 178 1.10 -13.72 4.98
C THR A 178 0.21 -12.79 5.81
N TYR A 179 -0.12 -11.61 5.28
CA TYR A 179 -1.07 -10.70 5.94
C TYR A 179 -2.42 -11.38 6.18
N TYR A 180 -3.01 -12.01 5.16
CA TYR A 180 -4.31 -12.69 5.31
C TYR A 180 -4.25 -13.92 6.23
N ILE A 181 -3.12 -14.61 6.35
CA ILE A 181 -2.95 -15.67 7.35
C ILE A 181 -3.07 -15.08 8.76
N ALA A 182 -2.38 -13.97 9.04
CA ALA A 182 -2.47 -13.28 10.32
C ALA A 182 -3.91 -12.81 10.61
N GLU A 183 -4.57 -12.18 9.63
CA GLU A 183 -5.96 -11.76 9.72
C GLU A 183 -6.93 -12.94 9.97
N THR A 184 -6.61 -14.11 9.41
CA THR A 184 -7.41 -15.32 9.64
C THR A 184 -7.35 -15.76 11.10
N TYR A 185 -6.17 -15.76 11.72
CA TYR A 185 -6.02 -16.02 13.15
C TYR A 185 -6.66 -14.95 14.01
N MET A 186 -6.48 -13.66 13.67
CA MET A 186 -7.08 -12.56 14.41
C MET A 186 -8.61 -12.62 14.36
N ASN A 187 -9.20 -12.86 13.17
CA ASN A 187 -10.64 -13.00 13.03
C ASN A 187 -11.21 -14.17 13.84
N PHE A 188 -10.46 -15.30 13.93
CA PHE A 188 -10.89 -16.43 14.74
C PHE A 188 -10.87 -16.08 16.24
N SER A 189 -9.81 -15.43 16.73
CA SER A 189 -9.71 -14.92 18.11
C SER A 189 -10.87 -13.99 18.45
N GLN A 190 -11.09 -12.96 17.63
CA GLN A 190 -12.19 -12.00 17.81
C GLN A 190 -13.56 -12.68 17.78
N SER A 191 -13.76 -13.65 16.87
CA SER A 191 -15.01 -14.41 16.80
C SER A 191 -15.29 -15.21 18.08
N LEU A 192 -14.26 -15.72 18.77
CA LEU A 192 -14.41 -16.35 20.08
C LEU A 192 -14.84 -15.33 21.13
N LEU A 193 -14.14 -14.19 21.19
CA LEU A 193 -14.44 -13.11 22.15
C LEU A 193 -15.83 -12.52 21.97
N GLU A 194 -16.31 -12.36 20.73
CA GLU A 194 -17.61 -11.80 20.38
C GLU A 194 -18.74 -12.83 20.28
N SER A 195 -18.43 -14.12 20.50
CA SER A 195 -19.38 -15.22 20.37
C SER A 195 -20.62 -15.08 21.25
N GLU A 196 -21.73 -15.67 20.82
CA GLU A 196 -22.95 -15.69 21.61
C GLU A 196 -22.73 -16.30 23.00
N ARG A 197 -23.18 -15.62 24.07
CA ARG A 197 -23.13 -16.14 25.45
C ARG A 197 -24.29 -17.10 25.71
N PRO A 198 -24.03 -18.20 26.44
CA PRO A 198 -25.11 -19.13 26.81
C PRO A 198 -26.19 -18.41 27.66
N VAL A 199 -27.45 -18.65 27.32
CA VAL A 199 -28.58 -18.14 28.11
C VAL A 199 -28.70 -18.91 29.43
N ARG A 200 -29.02 -18.25 30.54
CA ARG A 200 -29.25 -18.82 31.87
C ARG A 200 -27.98 -19.10 32.70
N MET A 201 -26.97 -18.30 32.56
CA MET A 201 -25.82 -18.26 33.48
C MET A 201 -26.06 -17.27 34.65
N THR A 202 -25.59 -17.60 35.82
CA THR A 202 -25.41 -16.65 36.91
C THR A 202 -24.22 -15.73 36.59
N GLN A 203 -24.11 -14.58 37.25
CA GLN A 203 -22.98 -13.67 37.02
C GLN A 203 -21.61 -14.33 37.26
N THR A 204 -21.51 -15.20 38.26
CA THR A 204 -20.27 -15.93 38.56
C THR A 204 -19.92 -16.91 37.45
N GLU A 205 -20.90 -17.63 36.91
CA GLU A 205 -20.70 -18.56 35.80
C GLU A 205 -20.32 -17.81 34.51
N LEU A 206 -20.95 -16.67 34.27
CA LEU A 206 -20.62 -15.80 33.12
C LEU A 206 -19.18 -15.29 33.19
N ASN A 207 -18.76 -14.76 34.33
CA ASN A 207 -17.38 -14.31 34.52
C ASN A 207 -16.35 -15.44 34.32
N SER A 208 -16.66 -16.67 34.81
CA SER A 208 -15.79 -17.82 34.57
C SER A 208 -15.77 -18.27 33.11
N TYR A 209 -16.90 -18.14 32.41
CA TYR A 209 -17.02 -18.44 30.98
C TYR A 209 -16.24 -17.44 30.12
N GLU A 210 -16.33 -16.14 30.45
CA GLU A 210 -15.59 -15.09 29.75
C GLU A 210 -14.07 -15.30 29.88
N LEU A 211 -13.58 -15.62 31.09
CA LEU A 211 -12.18 -15.93 31.30
C LEU A 211 -11.72 -17.16 30.47
N LEU A 212 -12.56 -18.19 30.37
CA LEU A 212 -12.25 -19.38 29.56
C LEU A 212 -12.19 -19.00 28.06
N ILE A 213 -13.11 -18.16 27.58
CA ILE A 213 -13.09 -17.70 26.18
C ILE A 213 -11.85 -16.85 25.89
N GLU A 214 -11.42 -15.99 26.81
CA GLU A 214 -10.17 -15.24 26.69
C GLU A 214 -8.96 -16.17 26.63
N GLU A 215 -8.89 -17.20 27.48
CA GLU A 215 -7.83 -18.23 27.48
C GLU A 215 -7.79 -19.00 26.15
N GLU A 216 -8.94 -19.34 25.55
CA GLU A 216 -9.04 -20.04 24.27
C GLU A 216 -8.76 -19.14 23.07
N ALA A 217 -9.04 -17.84 23.16
CA ALA A 217 -8.80 -16.87 22.08
C ALA A 217 -7.33 -16.43 21.99
N TYR A 218 -6.66 -16.31 23.14
CA TYR A 218 -5.28 -15.80 23.25
C TYR A 218 -4.26 -16.50 22.32
N PRO A 219 -4.24 -17.84 22.18
CA PRO A 219 -3.27 -18.50 21.29
C PRO A 219 -3.39 -18.07 19.82
N PHE A 220 -4.59 -17.71 19.35
CA PHE A 220 -4.81 -17.23 17.99
C PHE A 220 -4.35 -15.79 17.81
N GLU A 221 -4.55 -14.92 18.80
CA GLU A 221 -3.99 -13.58 18.82
C GLU A 221 -2.46 -13.61 18.79
N ASP A 222 -1.84 -14.47 19.61
CA ASP A 222 -0.39 -14.66 19.64
C ASP A 222 0.16 -15.17 18.30
N GLN A 223 -0.56 -16.08 17.62
CA GLN A 223 -0.23 -16.53 16.28
C GLN A 223 -0.37 -15.40 15.24
N ALA A 224 -1.43 -14.60 15.31
CA ALA A 224 -1.62 -13.45 14.42
C ALA A 224 -0.45 -12.46 14.53
N ILE A 225 -0.06 -12.13 15.77
CA ILE A 225 1.11 -11.27 16.04
C ILE A 225 2.37 -11.87 15.42
N ALA A 226 2.65 -13.15 15.65
CA ALA A 226 3.84 -13.81 15.13
C ALA A 226 3.89 -13.81 13.60
N VAL A 227 2.75 -13.97 12.92
CA VAL A 227 2.66 -13.94 11.45
C VAL A 227 2.79 -12.52 10.92
N HIS A 228 2.21 -11.51 11.57
CA HIS A 228 2.46 -10.11 11.20
C HIS A 228 3.93 -9.72 11.40
N GLU A 229 4.58 -10.19 12.48
CA GLU A 229 6.02 -9.98 12.70
C GLU A 229 6.85 -10.65 11.60
N ALA A 230 6.51 -11.87 11.16
CA ALA A 230 7.17 -12.52 10.03
C ALA A 230 7.00 -11.72 8.73
N ASN A 231 5.83 -11.16 8.48
CA ASN A 231 5.60 -10.28 7.32
C ASN A 231 6.41 -8.99 7.41
N TYR A 232 6.50 -8.40 8.60
CA TYR A 232 7.37 -7.25 8.86
C TYR A 232 8.85 -7.59 8.60
N GLU A 233 9.32 -8.80 8.95
CA GLU A 233 10.71 -9.22 8.69
C GLU A 233 11.05 -9.27 7.19
N PHE A 234 10.08 -9.45 6.28
CA PHE A 234 10.28 -9.33 4.84
C PHE A 234 10.86 -7.97 4.44
N MET A 235 10.51 -6.90 5.15
CA MET A 235 11.06 -5.57 4.93
C MET A 235 12.58 -5.54 5.08
N LEU A 236 13.14 -6.32 6.00
CA LEU A 236 14.57 -6.40 6.25
C LEU A 236 15.32 -7.10 5.10
N THR A 237 14.60 -7.84 4.25
CA THR A 237 15.15 -8.45 3.01
C THR A 237 15.10 -7.51 1.81
N GLY A 238 14.59 -6.28 1.98
CA GLY A 238 14.46 -5.28 0.93
C GLY A 238 13.11 -5.27 0.21
N VAL A 239 12.14 -6.05 0.69
CA VAL A 239 10.76 -6.04 0.19
C VAL A 239 9.92 -5.08 1.03
N TYR A 240 9.33 -4.06 0.41
CA TYR A 240 8.37 -3.17 1.08
C TYR A 240 7.20 -2.89 0.15
N ASN A 241 5.99 -3.12 0.64
CA ASN A 241 4.75 -2.92 -0.09
C ASN A 241 3.59 -2.62 0.89
N GLU A 242 2.39 -2.41 0.35
CA GLU A 242 1.20 -2.09 1.15
C GLU A 242 0.85 -3.18 2.19
N TRP A 243 1.10 -4.45 1.92
CA TRP A 243 0.77 -5.56 2.81
C TRP A 243 1.67 -5.60 4.05
N ILE A 244 2.96 -5.26 3.85
CA ILE A 244 3.90 -5.11 4.96
C ILE A 244 3.52 -3.89 5.80
N GLN A 245 3.11 -2.77 5.16
CA GLN A 245 2.62 -1.61 5.91
C GLN A 245 1.34 -1.94 6.69
N LYS A 246 0.39 -2.67 6.11
CA LYS A 246 -0.81 -3.14 6.83
C LYS A 246 -0.45 -4.01 8.03
N SER A 247 0.52 -4.93 7.89
CA SER A 247 1.00 -5.73 9.02
C SER A 247 1.64 -4.88 10.12
N LEU A 248 2.38 -3.81 9.75
CA LEU A 248 2.91 -2.85 10.73
C LEU A 248 1.80 -2.08 11.44
N ASP A 249 0.74 -1.70 10.74
CA ASP A 249 -0.40 -0.97 11.30
C ASP A 249 -1.16 -1.86 12.32
N GLU A 250 -1.35 -3.15 12.01
CA GLU A 250 -1.92 -4.12 12.95
C GLU A 250 -1.01 -4.36 14.16
N LEU A 251 0.29 -4.52 13.95
CA LEU A 251 1.27 -4.63 15.03
C LEU A 251 1.29 -3.37 15.91
N ALA A 252 1.10 -2.18 15.34
CA ALA A 252 1.01 -0.95 16.10
C ALA A 252 -0.24 -0.90 17.00
N ALA A 253 -1.35 -1.49 16.56
CA ALA A 253 -2.55 -1.62 17.38
C ALA A 253 -2.38 -2.68 18.50
N LEU A 254 -1.78 -3.82 18.19
CA LEU A 254 -1.62 -4.94 19.11
C LEU A 254 -0.47 -4.74 20.12
N LEU A 255 0.65 -4.18 19.68
CA LEU A 255 1.86 -3.96 20.45
C LEU A 255 2.34 -2.50 20.37
N PRO A 256 1.53 -1.54 20.89
CA PRO A 256 1.78 -0.11 20.67
C PRO A 256 3.13 0.39 21.20
N ALA A 257 3.60 -0.13 22.32
CA ALA A 257 4.90 0.25 22.87
C ALA A 257 6.07 -0.01 21.91
N ARG A 258 5.95 -1.04 21.06
CA ARG A 258 6.98 -1.43 20.09
C ARG A 258 6.78 -0.83 18.72
N TYR A 259 5.56 -0.79 18.20
CA TYR A 259 5.29 -0.49 16.80
C TYR A 259 4.51 0.82 16.55
N ALA A 260 3.76 1.36 17.53
CA ALA A 260 3.00 2.60 17.37
C ALA A 260 3.90 3.85 17.49
N LYS A 261 4.91 3.94 16.61
CA LYS A 261 5.88 5.04 16.58
C LYS A 261 5.62 5.90 15.36
N GLN A 262 5.18 7.15 15.58
CA GLN A 262 4.81 8.06 14.51
C GLN A 262 5.89 9.11 14.30
N GLU A 263 6.27 9.31 13.04
CA GLU A 263 7.15 10.40 12.64
C GLU A 263 6.43 11.74 12.78
N ASN A 264 7.16 12.75 13.20
CA ASN A 264 6.67 14.10 13.36
C ASN A 264 7.43 15.07 12.46
N SER A 265 6.76 16.15 12.06
CA SER A 265 7.39 17.28 11.38
C SER A 265 6.96 18.59 12.00
N GLU A 266 7.69 19.67 11.70
CA GLU A 266 7.31 21.02 12.10
C GLU A 266 6.04 21.51 11.38
N GLY A 267 5.71 20.86 10.28
CA GLY A 267 4.56 21.17 9.44
C GLY A 267 4.80 22.35 8.50
N LEU A 268 3.70 23.06 8.17
CA LEU A 268 3.71 24.13 7.18
C LEU A 268 4.54 25.34 7.59
N LEU A 269 5.29 25.90 6.66
CA LEU A 269 5.93 27.20 6.86
C LEU A 269 4.85 28.29 6.93
N ARG A 270 4.82 29.02 8.04
CA ARG A 270 3.82 30.07 8.32
C ARG A 270 4.19 31.44 7.75
N SER A 271 5.39 31.58 7.21
CA SER A 271 5.84 32.81 6.55
C SER A 271 6.51 32.48 5.22
N VAL A 272 6.17 33.25 4.20
CA VAL A 272 6.81 33.14 2.88
C VAL A 272 8.17 33.84 2.85
N ASP A 273 8.43 34.76 3.78
CA ASP A 273 9.63 35.60 3.78
C ASP A 273 10.78 35.00 4.60
N THR A 274 10.45 34.37 5.72
CA THR A 274 11.47 33.98 6.70
C THR A 274 11.06 32.71 7.45
N TYR A 275 12.01 31.80 7.58
CA TYR A 275 11.89 30.66 8.47
C TYR A 275 12.94 30.79 9.59
N THR A 276 12.51 30.57 10.84
CA THR A 276 13.39 30.61 12.01
C THR A 276 13.14 29.38 12.87
N TYR A 277 14.20 28.64 13.18
CA TYR A 277 14.16 27.51 14.11
C TYR A 277 14.83 27.89 15.43
N GLN A 278 14.13 27.67 16.53
CA GLN A 278 14.61 27.83 17.89
C GLN A 278 14.78 26.45 18.52
N ALA A 279 15.99 26.09 18.93
CA ALA A 279 16.21 24.83 19.62
C ALA A 279 15.47 24.77 20.96
N ALA A 280 15.02 23.59 21.37
CA ALA A 280 14.36 23.41 22.66
C ALA A 280 15.26 23.82 23.81
N GLY A 281 14.73 24.67 24.72
CA GLY A 281 15.46 25.18 25.87
C GLY A 281 16.49 26.32 25.58
N ALA A 282 16.64 26.73 24.31
CA ALA A 282 17.49 27.85 23.96
C ALA A 282 16.82 29.19 24.34
N THR A 283 17.57 30.07 25.01
CA THR A 283 17.05 31.35 25.54
C THR A 283 17.55 32.58 24.78
N GLU A 284 18.53 32.45 23.89
CA GLU A 284 19.22 33.64 23.33
C GLU A 284 19.03 33.81 21.82
N ALA A 285 19.63 33.00 20.97
CA ALA A 285 19.58 33.18 19.52
C ALA A 285 18.92 32.01 18.82
N PRO A 286 18.17 32.21 17.71
CA PRO A 286 17.65 31.10 16.91
C PRO A 286 18.79 30.24 16.37
N ALA A 287 18.61 28.91 16.35
CA ALA A 287 19.59 27.96 15.84
C ALA A 287 19.77 28.09 14.30
N LEU A 288 18.73 28.50 13.61
CA LEU A 288 18.73 28.75 12.17
C LEU A 288 17.76 29.87 11.81
N THR A 289 18.14 30.75 10.91
CA THR A 289 17.24 31.70 10.23
C THR A 289 17.54 31.66 8.72
N LEU A 290 16.52 31.38 7.93
CA LEU A 290 16.56 31.45 6.46
C LEU A 290 15.64 32.57 6.00
N VAL A 291 16.10 33.34 5.03
CA VAL A 291 15.37 34.48 4.49
C VAL A 291 15.18 34.25 2.98
N GLU A 292 13.94 34.35 2.50
CA GLU A 292 13.64 34.26 1.08
C GLU A 292 14.31 35.40 0.31
N THR A 293 14.88 35.06 -0.82
CA THR A 293 15.62 36.02 -1.67
C THR A 293 14.87 36.41 -2.92
N ALA A 294 13.84 35.65 -3.26
CA ALA A 294 12.96 35.99 -4.38
C ALA A 294 12.10 37.23 -4.04
N PRO A 295 11.80 38.12 -5.01
CA PRO A 295 10.91 39.23 -4.77
C PRO A 295 9.47 38.72 -4.56
N ILE A 296 8.84 39.15 -3.46
CA ILE A 296 7.49 38.71 -3.08
C ILE A 296 6.59 39.96 -3.01
N SER A 297 5.50 39.96 -3.79
CA SER A 297 4.50 41.02 -3.73
C SER A 297 3.51 40.81 -2.58
N ASP A 298 2.77 41.87 -2.24
CA ASP A 298 1.74 41.78 -1.19
C ASP A 298 0.59 40.86 -1.61
N GLU A 299 0.23 40.85 -2.91
CA GLU A 299 -0.79 39.93 -3.45
C GLU A 299 -0.34 38.48 -3.33
N TYR A 300 0.94 38.20 -3.51
CA TYR A 300 1.51 36.86 -3.32
C TYR A 300 1.38 36.41 -1.87
N ARG A 301 1.73 37.31 -0.89
CA ARG A 301 1.57 37.01 0.53
C ARG A 301 0.15 36.69 0.91
N GLU A 302 -0.80 37.51 0.46
CA GLU A 302 -2.24 37.29 0.70
C GLU A 302 -2.71 35.94 0.12
N ALA A 303 -2.25 35.56 -1.07
CA ALA A 303 -2.59 34.28 -1.67
C ALA A 303 -1.95 33.10 -0.94
N PHE A 304 -0.70 33.25 -0.47
CA PHE A 304 -0.03 32.25 0.34
C PHE A 304 -0.74 32.04 1.68
N ASP A 305 -1.05 33.12 2.40
CA ASP A 305 -1.75 33.06 3.66
C ASP A 305 -3.15 32.46 3.53
N LYS A 306 -3.84 32.76 2.41
CA LYS A 306 -5.12 32.14 2.06
C LYS A 306 -5.00 30.63 1.89
N ALA A 307 -3.99 30.17 1.18
CA ALA A 307 -3.76 28.72 0.97
C ALA A 307 -3.49 27.99 2.29
N LEU A 308 -2.72 28.62 3.22
CA LEU A 308 -2.52 28.07 4.55
C LEU A 308 -3.81 28.02 5.37
N ALA A 309 -4.60 29.09 5.34
CA ALA A 309 -5.89 29.12 6.03
C ALA A 309 -6.86 28.04 5.53
N GLN A 310 -6.80 27.70 4.25
CA GLN A 310 -7.59 26.61 3.68
C GLN A 310 -7.17 25.24 4.23
N LEU A 311 -5.84 24.97 4.35
CA LEU A 311 -5.35 23.76 5.00
C LEU A 311 -5.78 23.66 6.46
N ASP A 312 -5.69 24.75 7.20
CA ASP A 312 -6.12 24.81 8.60
C ASP A 312 -7.64 24.56 8.76
N GLN A 313 -8.43 24.83 7.72
CA GLN A 313 -9.88 24.56 7.67
C GLN A 313 -10.23 23.17 7.12
N GLY A 314 -9.24 22.38 6.74
CA GLY A 314 -9.43 21.06 6.12
C GLY A 314 -9.77 21.10 4.63
N GLU A 315 -9.67 22.26 3.98
CA GLU A 315 -9.89 22.45 2.54
C GLU A 315 -8.63 22.07 1.76
N GLN A 316 -8.27 20.77 1.77
CA GLN A 316 -6.98 20.28 1.26
C GLN A 316 -6.80 20.55 -0.24
N GLN A 317 -7.75 20.14 -1.10
CA GLN A 317 -7.62 20.32 -2.54
C GLN A 317 -7.60 21.79 -2.98
N PRO A 318 -8.46 22.68 -2.49
CA PRO A 318 -8.37 24.11 -2.77
C PRO A 318 -7.02 24.75 -2.38
N SER A 319 -6.42 24.32 -1.28
CA SER A 319 -5.09 24.78 -0.88
C SER A 319 -4.00 24.28 -1.82
N ILE A 320 -4.01 22.99 -2.18
CA ILE A 320 -3.08 22.39 -3.14
C ILE A 320 -3.15 23.18 -4.47
N ASP A 321 -4.34 23.45 -4.98
CA ASP A 321 -4.54 24.20 -6.25
C ASP A 321 -3.97 25.64 -6.15
N ASN A 322 -4.19 26.33 -5.03
CA ASN A 322 -3.65 27.67 -4.79
C ASN A 322 -2.11 27.65 -4.65
N LEU A 323 -1.54 26.69 -3.91
CA LEU A 323 -0.08 26.56 -3.79
C LEU A 323 0.56 26.18 -5.12
N ALA A 324 -0.06 25.30 -5.90
CA ALA A 324 0.39 24.95 -7.26
C ALA A 324 0.37 26.15 -8.20
N PHE A 325 -0.68 26.99 -8.13
CA PHE A 325 -0.72 28.25 -8.86
C PHE A 325 0.44 29.18 -8.45
N LEU A 326 0.70 29.35 -7.14
CA LEU A 326 1.78 30.20 -6.63
C LEU A 326 3.16 29.70 -7.09
N THR A 327 3.41 28.38 -7.09
CA THR A 327 4.67 27.82 -7.59
C THR A 327 4.83 28.00 -9.10
N SER A 328 3.73 27.99 -9.86
CA SER A 328 3.77 28.26 -11.32
C SER A 328 4.08 29.73 -11.65
N GLU A 329 3.50 30.67 -10.90
CA GLU A 329 3.70 32.11 -11.09
C GLU A 329 5.07 32.59 -10.61
N SER A 330 5.59 31.97 -9.54
CA SER A 330 6.86 32.33 -8.91
C SER A 330 7.68 31.11 -8.49
N PRO A 331 8.24 30.37 -9.45
CA PRO A 331 8.92 29.09 -9.19
C PRO A 331 10.21 29.21 -8.35
N MET A 332 10.67 30.42 -8.05
CA MET A 332 11.84 30.67 -7.22
C MET A 332 11.53 30.88 -5.74
N VAL A 333 10.24 30.84 -5.34
CA VAL A 333 9.83 31.00 -3.93
C VAL A 333 9.81 29.65 -3.25
N ALA A 334 10.80 29.41 -2.39
CA ALA A 334 10.99 28.11 -1.75
C ALA A 334 9.82 27.70 -0.82
N ALA A 335 9.27 28.66 -0.05
CA ALA A 335 8.21 28.38 0.91
C ALA A 335 6.94 27.79 0.25
N SER A 336 6.59 28.22 -0.96
CA SER A 336 5.43 27.69 -1.66
C SER A 336 5.65 26.26 -2.15
N HIS A 337 6.84 25.91 -2.63
CA HIS A 337 7.20 24.54 -2.97
C HIS A 337 7.21 23.63 -1.72
N ILE A 338 7.75 24.12 -0.60
CA ILE A 338 7.78 23.37 0.67
C ILE A 338 6.36 23.04 1.11
N ASN A 339 5.50 24.07 1.19
CA ASN A 339 4.13 23.89 1.67
C ASN A 339 3.28 23.05 0.70
N LEU A 340 3.51 23.18 -0.61
CA LEU A 340 2.85 22.32 -1.60
C LEU A 340 3.30 20.85 -1.44
N GLY A 341 4.59 20.60 -1.23
CA GLY A 341 5.11 19.27 -0.94
C GLY A 341 4.51 18.66 0.33
N ILE A 342 4.41 19.44 1.40
CA ILE A 342 3.76 19.02 2.65
C ILE A 342 2.27 18.72 2.44
N ALA A 343 1.55 19.59 1.72
CA ALA A 343 0.14 19.39 1.42
C ALA A 343 -0.11 18.15 0.55
N GLN A 344 0.74 17.90 -0.45
CA GLN A 344 0.69 16.68 -1.27
C GLN A 344 0.99 15.42 -0.44
N HIS A 345 1.99 15.48 0.47
CA HIS A 345 2.27 14.39 1.40
C HIS A 345 1.06 14.07 2.29
N GLN A 346 0.41 15.09 2.87
CA GLN A 346 -0.80 14.93 3.68
C GLN A 346 -1.99 14.37 2.88
N ALA A 347 -2.05 14.65 1.57
CA ALA A 347 -3.03 14.08 0.65
C ALA A 347 -2.72 12.63 0.24
N GLY A 348 -1.55 12.10 0.59
CA GLY A 348 -1.09 10.78 0.16
C GLY A 348 -0.44 10.75 -1.24
N ASN A 349 -0.25 11.89 -1.89
CA ASN A 349 0.36 12.01 -3.21
C ASN A 349 1.90 12.09 -3.07
N LEU A 350 2.53 10.96 -2.74
CA LEU A 350 3.94 10.91 -2.31
C LEU A 350 4.92 11.33 -3.40
N GLU A 351 4.69 10.97 -4.66
CA GLU A 351 5.56 11.34 -5.79
C GLU A 351 5.50 12.85 -6.07
N ALA A 352 4.30 13.44 -6.01
CA ALA A 352 4.15 14.89 -6.15
C ALA A 352 4.78 15.65 -4.96
N ALA A 353 4.68 15.10 -3.75
CA ALA A 353 5.34 15.64 -2.57
C ALA A 353 6.86 15.64 -2.74
N GLU A 354 7.44 14.50 -3.18
CA GLU A 354 8.87 14.38 -3.47
C GLU A 354 9.31 15.44 -4.49
N GLU A 355 8.61 15.57 -5.62
CA GLU A 355 8.94 16.52 -6.68
C GLU A 355 9.01 17.96 -6.14
N HIS A 356 7.99 18.40 -5.41
CA HIS A 356 7.97 19.78 -4.91
C HIS A 356 9.00 20.03 -3.81
N LEU A 357 9.24 19.09 -2.92
CA LEU A 357 10.28 19.18 -1.90
C LEU A 357 11.70 19.21 -2.52
N GLN A 358 11.93 18.40 -3.57
CA GLN A 358 13.20 18.44 -4.32
C GLN A 358 13.38 19.76 -5.07
N ASN A 359 12.31 20.29 -5.70
CA ASN A 359 12.33 21.61 -6.31
C ASN A 359 12.70 22.70 -5.29
N ALA A 360 12.16 22.63 -4.06
CA ALA A 360 12.55 23.55 -2.99
C ALA A 360 14.04 23.44 -2.65
N LEU A 361 14.60 22.23 -2.51
CA LEU A 361 16.03 22.03 -2.23
C LEU A 361 16.94 22.57 -3.34
N ALA A 362 16.50 22.56 -4.58
CA ALA A 362 17.24 23.12 -5.70
C ALA A 362 17.36 24.65 -5.63
N LEU A 363 16.49 25.33 -4.86
CA LEU A 363 16.57 26.75 -4.60
C LEU A 363 17.60 27.01 -3.48
N GLY A 364 18.53 27.91 -3.71
CA GLY A 364 19.69 28.12 -2.84
C GLY A 364 19.35 28.40 -1.37
N VAL A 365 18.25 29.10 -1.08
CA VAL A 365 17.79 29.40 0.27
C VAL A 365 17.32 28.15 1.02
N ALA A 366 16.77 27.16 0.32
CA ALA A 366 16.23 25.95 0.92
C ALA A 366 17.17 24.73 0.87
N ALA A 367 18.35 24.83 0.25
CA ALA A 367 19.27 23.71 0.04
C ALA A 367 19.67 22.96 1.34
N ARG A 368 19.55 23.61 2.49
CA ARG A 368 19.84 23.06 3.82
C ARG A 368 18.67 23.27 4.80
N HIS A 369 17.45 23.40 4.27
CA HIS A 369 16.28 23.67 5.08
C HIS A 369 15.87 22.41 5.85
N PRO A 370 15.90 22.41 7.19
CA PRO A 370 15.67 21.19 7.98
C PRO A 370 14.25 20.64 7.81
N VAL A 371 13.23 21.49 7.62
CA VAL A 371 11.84 21.06 7.35
C VAL A 371 11.79 20.27 6.06
N VAL A 372 12.34 20.78 4.95
CA VAL A 372 12.34 20.10 3.64
C VAL A 372 13.02 18.75 3.72
N LEU A 373 14.20 18.70 4.35
CA LEU A 373 14.97 17.47 4.50
C LEU A 373 14.23 16.45 5.37
N THR A 374 13.55 16.91 6.43
CA THR A 374 12.76 16.03 7.29
C THR A 374 11.52 15.52 6.58
N GLU A 375 10.78 16.36 5.86
CA GLU A 375 9.62 15.96 5.06
C GLU A 375 10.02 14.98 3.95
N LEU A 376 11.13 15.22 3.25
CA LEU A 376 11.67 14.25 2.29
C LEU A 376 12.00 12.91 2.95
N GLY A 377 12.57 12.93 4.15
CA GLY A 377 12.82 11.71 4.93
C GLY A 377 11.54 10.92 5.17
N ILE A 378 10.46 11.59 5.60
CA ILE A 378 9.14 10.97 5.80
C ILE A 378 8.59 10.42 4.49
N VAL A 379 8.64 11.19 3.40
CA VAL A 379 8.16 10.78 2.08
C VAL A 379 8.94 9.56 1.57
N PHE A 380 10.28 9.58 1.65
CA PHE A 380 11.11 8.45 1.24
C PHE A 380 10.84 7.19 2.08
N ARG A 381 10.65 7.32 3.39
CA ARG A 381 10.28 6.19 4.24
C ARG A 381 8.95 5.60 3.80
N LYS A 382 7.92 6.43 3.55
CA LYS A 382 6.61 5.97 3.05
C LYS A 382 6.69 5.30 1.67
N LEU A 383 7.64 5.72 0.82
CA LEU A 383 7.94 5.09 -0.47
C LEU A 383 8.82 3.82 -0.35
N GLY A 384 9.19 3.40 0.87
CA GLY A 384 10.08 2.25 1.09
C GLY A 384 11.55 2.52 0.76
N ARG A 385 11.93 3.77 0.52
CA ARG A 385 13.29 4.20 0.17
C ARG A 385 14.07 4.56 1.43
N PHE A 386 14.29 3.58 2.31
CA PHE A 386 14.81 3.79 3.68
C PHE A 386 16.21 4.39 3.72
N ALA A 387 17.10 4.06 2.77
CA ALA A 387 18.42 4.67 2.68
C ALA A 387 18.32 6.18 2.39
N GLN A 388 17.48 6.59 1.44
CA GLN A 388 17.26 8.00 1.13
C GLN A 388 16.58 8.75 2.29
N ALA A 389 15.68 8.08 3.02
CA ALA A 389 15.09 8.64 4.24
C ALA A 389 16.16 8.92 5.30
N LYS A 390 17.07 7.96 5.55
CA LYS A 390 18.20 8.12 6.47
C LYS A 390 19.09 9.28 6.08
N ASP A 391 19.52 9.32 4.81
CA ASP A 391 20.37 10.39 4.28
C ASP A 391 19.71 11.78 4.48
N SER A 392 18.39 11.86 4.27
CA SER A 392 17.63 13.10 4.43
C SER A 392 17.58 13.58 5.89
N TYR A 393 17.31 12.67 6.84
CA TYR A 393 17.32 13.01 8.26
C TYR A 393 18.74 13.38 8.75
N GLU A 394 19.77 12.66 8.33
CA GLU A 394 21.16 12.97 8.65
C GLU A 394 21.60 14.33 8.06
N ALA A 395 21.13 14.66 6.85
CA ALA A 395 21.37 15.98 6.24
C ALA A 395 20.68 17.10 7.03
N ALA A 396 19.46 16.88 7.52
CA ALA A 396 18.75 17.84 8.38
C ALA A 396 19.54 18.07 9.69
N LEU A 397 20.01 17.01 10.33
CA LEU A 397 20.83 17.08 11.55
C LEU A 397 22.23 17.65 11.30
N SER A 398 22.81 17.49 10.11
CA SER A 398 24.04 18.14 9.71
C SER A 398 23.87 19.65 9.53
N ALA A 399 22.68 20.08 9.07
CA ALA A 399 22.37 21.50 8.95
C ALA A 399 22.04 22.14 10.30
N VAL A 400 21.28 21.47 11.15
CA VAL A 400 20.84 21.89 12.48
C VAL A 400 20.95 20.70 13.45
N PRO A 401 22.04 20.52 14.19
CA PRO A 401 22.26 19.36 15.07
C PRO A 401 21.18 19.18 16.15
N GLU A 402 20.56 20.26 16.59
CA GLU A 402 19.50 20.25 17.60
C GLU A 402 18.09 20.10 17.00
N TYR A 403 17.96 19.79 15.69
CA TYR A 403 16.65 19.68 15.04
C TYR A 403 15.93 18.38 15.47
N HIS A 404 15.11 18.50 16.50
CA HIS A 404 14.50 17.38 17.20
C HIS A 404 13.56 16.53 16.34
N PHE A 405 12.85 17.11 15.36
CA PHE A 405 11.98 16.35 14.45
C PHE A 405 12.78 15.31 13.65
N ALA A 406 13.87 15.72 13.00
CA ALA A 406 14.70 14.79 12.25
C ALA A 406 15.34 13.72 13.15
N ARG A 407 15.73 14.08 14.38
CA ARG A 407 16.33 13.16 15.33
C ARG A 407 15.35 12.08 15.78
N ARG A 408 14.13 12.48 16.16
CA ARG A 408 13.06 11.55 16.53
C ARG A 408 12.74 10.60 15.37
N ASN A 409 12.59 11.14 14.16
CA ASN A 409 12.25 10.36 12.97
C ASN A 409 13.39 9.42 12.55
N LEU A 410 14.67 9.85 12.68
CA LEU A 410 15.81 8.96 12.43
C LEU A 410 15.83 7.79 13.42
N GLY A 411 15.53 8.05 14.70
CA GLY A 411 15.38 6.99 15.69
C GLY A 411 14.31 5.97 15.31
N ILE A 412 13.13 6.43 14.89
CA ILE A 412 12.03 5.56 14.41
C ILE A 412 12.44 4.77 13.15
N LEU A 413 13.09 5.43 12.19
CA LEU A 413 13.56 4.77 10.98
C LEU A 413 14.58 3.67 11.30
N CYS A 414 15.54 3.94 12.18
CA CYS A 414 16.54 2.95 12.62
C CYS A 414 15.89 1.78 13.35
N ASP A 415 14.89 2.03 14.19
CA ASP A 415 14.22 1.05 15.02
C ASP A 415 13.30 0.14 14.20
N LEU A 416 12.35 0.73 13.45
CA LEU A 416 11.30 -0.02 12.78
C LEU A 416 11.66 -0.43 11.35
N TYR A 417 12.51 0.30 10.64
CA TYR A 417 12.70 0.09 9.19
C TYR A 417 14.08 -0.41 8.82
N LEU A 418 15.08 -0.20 9.70
CA LEU A 418 16.46 -0.62 9.45
C LEU A 418 16.95 -1.70 10.41
N ALA A 419 16.18 -2.04 11.46
CA ALA A 419 16.56 -2.94 12.54
C ALA A 419 17.92 -2.61 13.18
N ASP A 420 18.31 -1.31 13.17
CA ASP A 420 19.55 -0.79 13.74
C ASP A 420 19.26 -0.26 15.15
N THR A 421 19.25 -1.16 16.13
CA THR A 421 18.93 -0.84 17.52
C THR A 421 19.95 0.09 18.16
N ASP A 422 21.22 0.04 17.76
CA ASP A 422 22.26 0.95 18.25
C ASP A 422 22.02 2.39 17.76
N CYS A 423 21.67 2.55 16.49
CA CYS A 423 21.25 3.83 15.94
C CYS A 423 20.00 4.35 16.66
N ALA A 424 18.96 3.51 16.77
CA ALA A 424 17.70 3.88 17.42
C ALA A 424 17.91 4.38 18.85
N MET A 425 18.65 3.62 19.66
CA MET A 425 18.95 3.98 21.04
C MET A 425 19.68 5.33 21.13
N ARG A 426 20.73 5.54 20.33
CA ARG A 426 21.50 6.77 20.31
C ARG A 426 20.64 8.00 19.96
N GLU A 427 19.78 7.87 18.95
CA GLU A 427 18.94 8.99 18.52
C GLU A 427 17.80 9.26 19.52
N TYR A 428 17.19 8.23 20.09
CA TYR A 428 16.16 8.39 21.11
C TYR A 428 16.70 8.99 22.42
N GLU A 429 17.86 8.53 22.90
CA GLU A 429 18.49 9.10 24.11
C GLU A 429 18.86 10.57 23.90
N THR A 430 19.43 10.90 22.73
CA THR A 430 19.79 12.29 22.40
C THR A 430 18.54 13.18 22.29
N TYR A 431 17.45 12.66 21.69
CA TYR A 431 16.17 13.36 21.61
C TYR A 431 15.57 13.56 22.99
N SER A 432 15.48 12.51 23.81
CA SER A 432 14.89 12.56 25.15
C SER A 432 15.63 13.54 26.08
N ALA A 433 16.95 13.66 25.93
CA ALA A 433 17.73 14.65 26.68
C ALA A 433 17.37 16.11 26.34
N ALA A 434 16.97 16.37 25.08
CA ALA A 434 16.54 17.68 24.62
C ALA A 434 15.03 17.93 24.84
N MET A 435 14.22 16.87 24.83
CA MET A 435 12.76 16.89 24.93
C MET A 435 12.28 15.99 26.09
N PRO A 436 12.59 16.32 27.35
CA PRO A 436 12.34 15.43 28.49
C PRO A 436 10.87 15.23 28.82
N ASP A 437 9.99 16.08 28.30
CA ASP A 437 8.53 16.00 28.52
C ASP A 437 7.83 15.04 27.50
N ASP A 438 8.56 14.49 26.54
CA ASP A 438 8.03 13.48 25.61
C ASP A 438 8.09 12.08 26.24
N GLU A 439 7.02 11.71 26.95
CA GLU A 439 6.91 10.41 27.65
C GLU A 439 6.91 9.20 26.69
N GLU A 440 6.44 9.37 25.44
CA GLU A 440 6.40 8.29 24.45
C GLU A 440 7.81 7.77 24.14
N VAL A 441 8.77 8.68 23.94
CA VAL A 441 10.14 8.28 23.62
C VAL A 441 10.82 7.57 24.80
N ALA A 442 10.44 7.87 26.02
CA ALA A 442 10.94 7.12 27.20
C ALA A 442 10.47 5.64 27.17
N ILE A 443 9.23 5.39 26.73
CA ILE A 443 8.70 4.03 26.52
C ILE A 443 9.49 3.31 25.42
N TRP A 444 9.79 4.00 24.31
CA TRP A 444 10.55 3.43 23.20
C TRP A 444 11.97 3.08 23.57
N ILE A 445 12.66 3.92 24.38
CA ILE A 445 13.97 3.63 24.93
C ILE A 445 13.94 2.34 25.78
N ALA A 446 12.94 2.20 26.63
CA ALA A 446 12.79 0.99 27.47
C ALA A 446 12.56 -0.26 26.61
N ASP A 447 11.73 -0.18 25.55
CA ASP A 447 11.50 -1.27 24.61
C ASP A 447 12.80 -1.69 23.90
N VAL A 448 13.51 -0.72 23.28
CA VAL A 448 14.79 -0.97 22.59
C VAL A 448 15.81 -1.57 23.53
N SER A 449 15.94 -1.03 24.76
CA SER A 449 16.86 -1.55 25.80
C SER A 449 16.55 -3.01 26.14
N ASN A 450 15.28 -3.37 26.30
CA ASN A 450 14.86 -4.75 26.58
C ASN A 450 15.20 -5.70 25.42
N ARG A 451 15.09 -5.24 24.17
CA ARG A 451 15.45 -6.04 22.98
C ARG A 451 16.96 -6.24 22.83
N MET A 452 17.76 -5.22 23.15
CA MET A 452 19.22 -5.32 23.13
C MET A 452 19.78 -6.22 24.25
N ALA A 453 19.03 -6.45 25.32
CA ALA A 453 19.44 -7.29 26.45
C ALA A 453 19.16 -8.79 26.23
N ARG A 454 18.39 -9.15 25.20
CA ARG A 454 18.03 -10.55 24.82
C ARG A 454 19.06 -11.13 23.87
#